data_8e76ceefc5c0ef73a1788edd631fdce8
#
_entry.id   8e76ceefc5c0ef73a1788edd631fdce8
#
_cell.length_a   1.000
_cell.length_b   1.000
_cell.length_c   1.000
_cell.angle_alpha   90.00
_cell.angle_beta   90.00
_cell.angle_gamma   90.00
#
_symmetry.space_group_name_H-M   'P 1'
#
loop_
_entity.id
_entity.type
_entity.pdbx_description
1 polymer ?
#
loop_
_entity_poly.entity_id
_entity_poly.type
_entity_poly.pdbx_seq_one_letter_code
_entity_poly.pdbx_strand_id
1 'polypeptide(L)'
;IAKLTNVSFFPGSEMDRETVLEFGADQVLIATGSSWRADGLGRATHAPIPGIADHAQCFTPDDIMAGQLPSADAVLVYDDDHYYMGGVIAQLLADSGKAVTLVTPGPEVSCWTQNTMEQHRIEKALLDRGVTLIAKHTLSGVASDSVSFACNTTDRALSIEAPGLVMVTLRAPMSSLYFSLAGEAQEQIDELPFGLLRIGDCMAPNTIAAAVYDGHRAAREMDNWPDPDIVPFKREQSVIDRL
;
A
#
# COMPACT_ATOMS: atom_id res chain seq x y z
N ILE A 1 -10.22 10.44 20.33
CA ILE A 1 -9.92 9.41 21.35
C ILE A 1 -9.88 10.05 22.73
N ALA A 2 -9.08 11.10 23.00
CA ALA A 2 -8.91 11.72 24.33
C ALA A 2 -10.22 12.16 25.04
N LYS A 3 -11.35 12.30 24.34
CA LYS A 3 -12.67 12.64 24.90
C LYS A 3 -13.53 11.42 25.25
N LEU A 4 -13.08 10.20 24.91
CA LEU A 4 -13.82 8.97 25.11
C LEU A 4 -13.38 8.34 26.45
N THR A 5 -14.29 8.28 27.42
CA THR A 5 -13.99 7.76 28.77
C THR A 5 -13.84 6.24 28.82
N ASN A 6 -14.30 5.54 27.79
CA ASN A 6 -14.24 4.09 27.64
C ASN A 6 -13.07 3.62 26.76
N VAL A 7 -12.16 4.53 26.38
CA VAL A 7 -10.98 4.21 25.53
C VAL A 7 -9.71 4.55 26.29
N SER A 8 -8.83 3.56 26.43
CA SER A 8 -7.45 3.76 26.88
C SER A 8 -6.52 3.73 25.68
N PHE A 9 -5.64 4.72 25.58
CA PHE A 9 -4.70 4.85 24.48
C PHE A 9 -3.26 4.79 25.02
N PHE A 10 -2.46 3.86 24.50
CA PHE A 10 -1.09 3.59 24.94
C PHE A 10 -0.11 3.86 23.79
N PRO A 11 0.27 5.14 23.54
CA PRO A 11 1.20 5.48 22.46
C PRO A 11 2.61 4.96 22.79
N GLY A 12 3.31 4.47 21.76
CA GLY A 12 4.67 3.96 21.89
C GLY A 12 4.80 2.61 22.62
N SER A 13 3.68 1.91 22.82
CA SER A 13 3.68 0.56 23.36
C SER A 13 3.56 -0.44 22.22
N GLU A 14 4.67 -1.01 21.80
CA GLU A 14 4.68 -2.10 20.84
C GLU A 14 4.22 -3.39 21.54
N MET A 15 3.28 -4.10 20.91
CA MET A 15 2.72 -5.34 21.44
C MET A 15 3.29 -6.51 20.66
N ASP A 16 3.92 -7.44 21.38
CA ASP A 16 4.29 -8.75 20.87
C ASP A 16 3.27 -9.83 21.29
N ARG A 17 3.53 -11.07 20.91
CA ARG A 17 2.66 -12.22 21.23
C ARG A 17 2.45 -12.37 22.73
N GLU A 18 3.51 -12.27 23.51
CA GLU A 18 3.45 -12.51 24.97
C GLU A 18 2.63 -11.41 25.64
N THR A 19 2.88 -10.17 25.31
CA THR A 19 2.15 -9.01 25.84
C THR A 19 0.65 -9.06 25.48
N VAL A 20 0.31 -9.49 24.25
CA VAL A 20 -1.10 -9.66 23.85
C VAL A 20 -1.78 -10.76 24.68
N LEU A 21 -1.12 -11.91 24.89
CA LEU A 21 -1.67 -13.01 25.67
C LEU A 21 -1.85 -12.62 27.15
N GLU A 22 -0.93 -11.86 27.73
CA GLU A 22 -0.99 -11.39 29.13
C GLU A 22 -2.01 -10.27 29.36
N PHE A 23 -2.39 -9.53 28.30
CA PHE A 23 -3.28 -8.38 28.44
C PHE A 23 -4.69 -8.75 28.92
N GLY A 24 -5.17 -9.97 28.61
CA GLY A 24 -6.46 -10.48 29.08
C GLY A 24 -7.68 -9.84 28.39
N ALA A 25 -7.56 -9.50 27.12
CA ALA A 25 -8.67 -8.99 26.31
C ALA A 25 -9.60 -10.15 25.88
N ASP A 26 -10.90 -9.87 25.72
CA ASP A 26 -11.88 -10.82 25.15
C ASP A 26 -11.80 -10.86 23.61
N GLN A 27 -11.38 -9.76 23.00
CA GLN A 27 -11.26 -9.61 21.54
C GLN A 27 -10.00 -8.84 21.18
N VAL A 28 -9.27 -9.31 20.19
CA VAL A 28 -8.04 -8.69 19.69
C VAL A 28 -8.17 -8.43 18.19
N LEU A 29 -8.05 -7.16 17.80
CA LEU A 29 -8.05 -6.74 16.40
C LEU A 29 -6.66 -6.26 16.02
N ILE A 30 -6.03 -6.94 15.07
CA ILE A 30 -4.70 -6.58 14.55
C ILE A 30 -4.87 -5.63 13.37
N ALA A 31 -4.42 -4.40 13.54
CA ALA A 31 -4.51 -3.32 12.55
C ALA A 31 -3.14 -2.69 12.29
N THR A 32 -2.11 -3.52 12.16
CA THR A 32 -0.69 -3.11 12.04
C THR A 32 -0.32 -2.51 10.69
N GLY A 33 -1.26 -2.44 9.75
CA GLY A 33 -1.04 -1.79 8.47
C GLY A 33 -0.32 -2.66 7.44
N SER A 34 0.39 -2.00 6.54
CA SER A 34 1.13 -2.63 5.43
C SER A 34 2.41 -1.86 5.15
N SER A 35 3.36 -2.49 4.46
CA SER A 35 4.60 -1.87 3.95
C SER A 35 4.67 -1.98 2.43
N TRP A 36 5.32 -1.03 1.78
CA TRP A 36 5.55 -1.08 0.34
C TRP A 36 6.60 -2.14 -0.01
N ARG A 37 6.36 -2.89 -1.09
CA ARG A 37 7.28 -3.92 -1.57
C ARG A 37 8.43 -3.31 -2.36
N ALA A 38 9.64 -3.79 -2.07
CA ALA A 38 10.86 -3.40 -2.80
C ALA A 38 11.21 -4.35 -3.96
N ASP A 39 10.54 -5.51 -4.07
CA ASP A 39 10.87 -6.55 -5.04
C ASP A 39 10.21 -6.37 -6.42
N GLY A 40 9.45 -5.29 -6.61
CA GLY A 40 8.80 -4.97 -7.87
C GLY A 40 7.55 -5.80 -8.19
N LEU A 41 7.12 -6.70 -7.31
CA LEU A 41 5.83 -7.36 -7.45
C LEU A 41 4.73 -6.31 -7.51
N GLY A 42 3.99 -6.29 -8.59
CA GLY A 42 2.96 -5.31 -8.88
C GLY A 42 1.69 -5.93 -9.45
N ARG A 43 0.78 -5.08 -9.86
CA ARG A 43 -0.48 -5.50 -10.50
C ARG A 43 -0.24 -6.01 -11.92
N ALA A 44 0.73 -5.43 -12.61
CA ALA A 44 1.09 -5.81 -13.97
C ALA A 44 2.19 -6.88 -14.03
N THR A 45 3.04 -6.97 -13.02
CA THR A 45 4.22 -7.82 -13.06
C THR A 45 4.00 -9.23 -12.48
N HIS A 46 3.06 -9.43 -11.59
CA HIS A 46 2.65 -10.73 -10.99
C HIS A 46 3.78 -11.58 -10.36
N ALA A 47 5.02 -11.11 -10.38
CA ALA A 47 6.19 -11.77 -9.81
C ALA A 47 7.26 -10.74 -9.42
N PRO A 48 8.18 -11.06 -8.51
CA PRO A 48 9.36 -10.25 -8.25
C PRO A 48 10.18 -10.02 -9.53
N ILE A 49 10.72 -8.81 -9.66
CA ILE A 49 11.47 -8.40 -10.86
C ILE A 49 12.94 -8.87 -10.76
N PRO A 50 13.48 -9.54 -11.78
CA PRO A 50 14.87 -9.92 -11.80
C PRO A 50 15.82 -8.71 -11.74
N GLY A 51 16.88 -8.81 -10.95
CA GLY A 51 17.94 -7.80 -10.85
C GLY A 51 17.64 -6.65 -9.90
N ILE A 52 16.45 -6.54 -9.32
CA ILE A 52 16.10 -5.40 -8.47
C ILE A 52 16.96 -5.33 -7.20
N ALA A 53 17.36 -6.48 -6.66
CA ALA A 53 18.24 -6.57 -5.49
C ALA A 53 19.67 -6.07 -5.76
N ASP A 54 20.08 -6.03 -7.03
CA ASP A 54 21.41 -5.58 -7.46
C ASP A 54 21.45 -4.06 -7.71
N HIS A 55 20.30 -3.39 -7.68
CA HIS A 55 20.22 -1.95 -7.89
C HIS A 55 20.60 -1.20 -6.60
N ALA A 56 21.71 -0.45 -6.65
CA ALA A 56 22.31 0.19 -5.48
C ALA A 56 21.42 1.26 -4.81
N GLN A 57 20.49 1.86 -5.56
CA GLN A 57 19.60 2.94 -5.10
C GLN A 57 18.14 2.64 -5.45
N CYS A 58 17.63 1.51 -5.00
CA CYS A 58 16.21 1.16 -5.10
C CYS A 58 15.50 1.46 -3.77
N PHE A 59 14.46 2.28 -3.84
CA PHE A 59 13.67 2.77 -2.71
C PHE A 59 12.20 2.40 -2.87
N THR A 60 11.50 2.40 -1.75
CA THR A 60 10.05 2.30 -1.67
C THR A 60 9.44 3.65 -1.26
N PRO A 61 8.13 3.86 -1.37
CA PRO A 61 7.46 5.00 -0.78
C PRO A 61 7.70 5.15 0.72
N ASP A 62 7.81 4.05 1.48
CA ASP A 62 8.10 4.08 2.92
C ASP A 62 9.47 4.72 3.19
N ASP A 63 10.50 4.38 2.41
CA ASP A 63 11.84 4.97 2.52
C ASP A 63 11.81 6.48 2.24
N ILE A 64 11.14 6.87 1.15
CA ILE A 64 11.03 8.27 0.76
C ILE A 64 10.29 9.09 1.83
N MET A 65 9.20 8.57 2.37
CA MET A 65 8.43 9.23 3.43
C MET A 65 9.18 9.27 4.76
N ALA A 66 10.10 8.34 5.00
CA ALA A 66 11.04 8.39 6.12
C ALA A 66 12.20 9.38 5.91
N GLY A 67 12.24 10.08 4.77
CA GLY A 67 13.26 11.08 4.44
C GLY A 67 14.51 10.51 3.77
N GLN A 68 14.50 9.23 3.38
CA GLN A 68 15.61 8.61 2.65
C GLN A 68 15.42 8.87 1.16
N LEU A 69 16.13 9.86 0.64
CA LEU A 69 16.03 10.20 -0.79
C LEU A 69 17.19 9.57 -1.58
N PRO A 70 16.96 9.17 -2.86
CA PRO A 70 18.03 8.76 -3.76
C PRO A 70 19.12 9.84 -3.80
N SER A 71 20.39 9.46 -3.73
CA SER A 71 21.51 10.42 -3.87
C SER A 71 21.68 10.84 -5.33
N ALA A 72 21.25 10.02 -6.29
CA ALA A 72 21.30 10.31 -7.71
C ALA A 72 20.46 11.54 -8.09
N ASP A 73 20.93 12.31 -9.08
CA ASP A 73 20.23 13.50 -9.61
C ASP A 73 19.06 13.10 -10.52
N ALA A 74 19.17 11.97 -11.22
CA ALA A 74 18.10 11.40 -12.03
C ALA A 74 17.45 10.23 -11.31
N VAL A 75 16.11 10.26 -11.22
CA VAL A 75 15.34 9.23 -10.48
C VAL A 75 14.17 8.76 -11.36
N LEU A 76 14.05 7.46 -11.48
CA LEU A 76 12.90 6.81 -12.10
C LEU A 76 11.91 6.39 -11.01
N VAL A 77 10.64 6.76 -11.17
CA VAL A 77 9.53 6.28 -10.35
C VAL A 77 8.72 5.30 -11.21
N TYR A 78 8.65 4.04 -10.80
CA TYR A 78 7.78 3.05 -11.44
C TYR A 78 6.48 2.94 -10.65
N ASP A 79 5.35 3.35 -11.27
CA ASP A 79 4.03 3.38 -10.63
C ASP A 79 3.10 2.31 -11.20
N ASP A 80 2.95 1.21 -10.46
CA ASP A 80 1.98 0.13 -10.70
C ASP A 80 0.85 0.11 -9.64
N ASP A 81 0.79 1.11 -8.76
CA ASP A 81 -0.33 1.32 -7.83
C ASP A 81 -1.51 2.03 -8.52
N HIS A 82 -1.21 2.89 -9.50
CA HIS A 82 -2.17 3.63 -10.31
C HIS A 82 -3.01 4.67 -9.56
N TYR A 83 -2.73 4.92 -8.29
CA TYR A 83 -3.49 5.86 -7.46
C TYR A 83 -2.67 7.13 -7.18
N TYR A 84 -2.64 7.62 -5.94
CA TYR A 84 -1.96 8.87 -5.62
C TYR A 84 -0.46 8.74 -5.42
N MET A 85 0.03 7.60 -4.92
CA MET A 85 1.38 7.49 -4.36
C MET A 85 2.47 7.76 -5.39
N GLY A 86 2.38 7.21 -6.60
CA GLY A 86 3.34 7.46 -7.66
C GLY A 86 3.46 8.95 -8.00
N GLY A 87 2.34 9.63 -8.13
CA GLY A 87 2.29 11.07 -8.40
C GLY A 87 2.87 11.90 -7.26
N VAL A 88 2.53 11.58 -5.99
CA VAL A 88 3.04 12.28 -4.81
C VAL A 88 4.56 12.13 -4.68
N ILE A 89 5.09 10.92 -4.84
CA ILE A 89 6.53 10.66 -4.79
C ILE A 89 7.26 11.41 -5.91
N ALA A 90 6.74 11.36 -7.14
CA ALA A 90 7.33 12.06 -8.27
C ALA A 90 7.36 13.59 -8.08
N GLN A 91 6.29 14.18 -7.52
CA GLN A 91 6.25 15.61 -7.17
C GLN A 91 7.31 15.96 -6.10
N LEU A 92 7.37 15.17 -5.01
CA LEU A 92 8.31 15.39 -3.92
C LEU A 92 9.77 15.37 -4.43
N LEU A 93 10.11 14.39 -5.25
CA LEU A 93 11.44 14.26 -5.83
C LEU A 93 11.76 15.41 -6.77
N ALA A 94 10.83 15.83 -7.63
CA ALA A 94 11.00 16.99 -8.52
C ALA A 94 11.14 18.30 -7.73
N ASP A 95 10.33 18.51 -6.69
CA ASP A 95 10.43 19.67 -5.79
C ASP A 95 11.75 19.67 -5.00
N SER A 96 12.38 18.50 -4.82
CA SER A 96 13.72 18.34 -4.23
C SER A 96 14.86 18.57 -5.26
N GLY A 97 14.54 18.98 -6.49
CA GLY A 97 15.51 19.30 -7.54
C GLY A 97 15.99 18.09 -8.35
N LYS A 98 15.36 16.92 -8.24
CA LYS A 98 15.70 15.73 -9.02
C LYS A 98 15.11 15.79 -10.43
N ALA A 99 15.81 15.25 -11.41
CA ALA A 99 15.25 14.97 -12.75
C ALA A 99 14.43 13.67 -12.67
N VAL A 100 13.11 13.78 -12.74
CA VAL A 100 12.20 12.65 -12.50
C VAL A 100 11.60 12.14 -13.80
N THR A 101 11.64 10.81 -13.99
CA THR A 101 10.87 10.09 -14.99
C THR A 101 9.87 9.17 -14.28
N LEU A 102 8.58 9.35 -14.52
CA LEU A 102 7.54 8.46 -14.01
C LEU A 102 7.08 7.51 -15.12
N VAL A 103 7.20 6.21 -14.88
CA VAL A 103 6.78 5.16 -15.81
C VAL A 103 5.63 4.36 -15.18
N THR A 104 4.58 4.10 -15.96
CA THR A 104 3.44 3.31 -15.49
C THR A 104 2.97 2.32 -16.57
N PRO A 105 2.54 1.10 -16.20
CA PRO A 105 1.86 0.19 -17.12
C PRO A 105 0.44 0.66 -17.46
N GLY A 106 -0.13 1.58 -16.70
CA GLY A 106 -1.45 2.17 -16.94
C GLY A 106 -1.53 2.96 -18.25
N PRO A 107 -2.74 3.25 -18.72
CA PRO A 107 -2.96 4.05 -19.93
C PRO A 107 -2.48 5.50 -19.77
N GLU A 108 -2.44 6.00 -18.55
CA GLU A 108 -1.96 7.32 -18.13
C GLU A 108 -1.51 7.25 -16.65
N VAL A 109 -0.80 8.26 -16.20
CA VAL A 109 -0.32 8.32 -14.81
C VAL A 109 -1.49 8.47 -13.85
N SER A 110 -1.41 7.80 -12.69
CA SER A 110 -2.45 7.86 -11.63
C SER A 110 -3.87 7.61 -12.17
N CYS A 111 -4.04 6.69 -13.13
CA CYS A 111 -5.29 6.52 -13.89
C CYS A 111 -6.53 6.22 -13.01
N TRP A 112 -6.36 5.65 -11.82
CA TRP A 112 -7.49 5.39 -10.91
C TRP A 112 -8.01 6.65 -10.23
N THR A 113 -7.27 7.75 -10.26
CA THR A 113 -7.74 9.04 -9.75
C THR A 113 -8.74 9.73 -10.69
N GLN A 114 -9.05 9.13 -11.84
CA GLN A 114 -10.23 9.49 -12.64
C GLN A 114 -11.51 9.34 -11.81
N ASN A 115 -11.59 8.32 -10.96
CA ASN A 115 -12.74 8.08 -10.08
C ASN A 115 -12.95 9.20 -9.06
N THR A 116 -11.90 9.96 -8.72
CA THR A 116 -11.94 11.14 -7.84
C THR A 116 -11.93 12.45 -8.62
N MET A 117 -11.92 12.40 -9.96
CA MET A 117 -11.85 13.55 -10.88
C MET A 117 -10.58 14.40 -10.71
N GLU A 118 -9.47 13.78 -10.28
CA GLU A 118 -8.20 14.48 -10.00
C GLU A 118 -7.07 14.13 -10.96
N GLN A 119 -7.21 13.10 -11.81
CA GLN A 119 -6.16 12.59 -12.67
C GLN A 119 -5.50 13.72 -13.48
N HIS A 120 -6.28 14.54 -14.18
CA HIS A 120 -5.76 15.64 -15.02
C HIS A 120 -5.01 16.72 -14.21
N ARG A 121 -5.36 16.92 -12.95
CA ARG A 121 -4.67 17.87 -12.05
C ARG A 121 -3.32 17.32 -11.61
N ILE A 122 -3.27 16.01 -11.32
CA ILE A 122 -2.04 15.30 -10.96
C ILE A 122 -1.08 15.34 -12.16
N GLU A 123 -1.54 14.95 -13.34
CA GLU A 123 -0.74 14.96 -14.56
C GLU A 123 -0.20 16.38 -14.86
N LYS A 124 -1.07 17.40 -14.81
CA LYS A 124 -0.66 18.79 -14.98
C LYS A 124 0.42 19.19 -13.96
N ALA A 125 0.24 18.85 -12.68
CA ALA A 125 1.18 19.20 -11.62
C ALA A 125 2.57 18.56 -11.81
N LEU A 126 2.61 17.35 -12.38
CA LEU A 126 3.84 16.64 -12.74
C LEU A 126 4.53 17.31 -13.95
N LEU A 127 3.77 17.60 -15.01
CA LEU A 127 4.29 18.27 -16.21
C LEU A 127 4.81 19.68 -15.92
N ASP A 128 4.11 20.47 -15.09
CA ASP A 128 4.54 21.80 -14.64
C ASP A 128 5.90 21.77 -13.90
N ARG A 129 6.27 20.63 -13.30
CA ARG A 129 7.54 20.39 -12.62
C ARG A 129 8.62 19.78 -13.52
N GLY A 130 8.31 19.58 -14.80
CA GLY A 130 9.24 18.98 -15.75
C GLY A 130 9.41 17.46 -15.60
N VAL A 131 8.50 16.79 -14.92
CA VAL A 131 8.52 15.31 -14.83
C VAL A 131 8.24 14.70 -16.20
N THR A 132 9.10 13.79 -16.65
CA THR A 132 8.87 13.01 -17.87
C THR A 132 7.89 11.87 -17.57
N LEU A 133 6.79 11.81 -18.34
CA LEU A 133 5.74 10.81 -18.15
C LEU A 133 5.78 9.76 -19.27
N ILE A 134 5.84 8.48 -18.91
CA ILE A 134 5.85 7.34 -19.83
C ILE A 134 4.76 6.36 -19.39
N ALA A 135 3.66 6.32 -20.14
CA ALA A 135 2.55 5.41 -19.90
C ALA A 135 2.65 4.12 -20.74
N LYS A 136 1.86 3.09 -20.38
CA LYS A 136 1.72 1.82 -21.10
C LYS A 136 3.02 1.02 -21.22
N HIS A 137 3.87 1.09 -20.20
CA HIS A 137 5.12 0.35 -20.16
C HIS A 137 5.22 -0.46 -18.86
N THR A 138 5.28 -1.77 -18.99
CA THR A 138 5.44 -2.70 -17.87
C THR A 138 6.92 -2.99 -17.63
N LEU A 139 7.32 -2.96 -16.38
CA LEU A 139 8.65 -3.29 -15.91
C LEU A 139 8.99 -4.75 -16.27
N SER A 140 10.14 -4.98 -16.88
CA SER A 140 10.58 -6.32 -17.30
C SER A 140 11.92 -6.75 -16.70
N GLY A 141 12.73 -5.83 -16.20
CA GLY A 141 13.99 -6.13 -15.53
C GLY A 141 14.69 -4.90 -15.02
N VAL A 142 15.57 -5.10 -14.05
CA VAL A 142 16.38 -4.04 -13.43
C VAL A 142 17.85 -4.47 -13.47
N ALA A 143 18.74 -3.57 -13.84
CA ALA A 143 20.18 -3.71 -13.74
C ALA A 143 20.73 -2.68 -12.73
N SER A 144 22.05 -2.63 -12.55
CA SER A 144 22.70 -1.77 -11.56
C SER A 144 22.38 -0.28 -11.70
N ASP A 145 22.13 0.20 -12.91
CA ASP A 145 21.96 1.61 -13.27
C ASP A 145 20.91 1.84 -14.37
N SER A 146 20.21 0.81 -14.78
CA SER A 146 19.20 0.89 -15.82
C SER A 146 18.01 -0.01 -15.58
N VAL A 147 16.87 0.39 -16.13
CA VAL A 147 15.59 -0.30 -15.98
C VAL A 147 15.01 -0.60 -17.36
N SER A 148 14.58 -1.83 -17.55
CA SER A 148 14.01 -2.32 -18.80
C SER A 148 12.48 -2.44 -18.70
N PHE A 149 11.82 -2.06 -19.77
CA PHE A 149 10.35 -2.08 -19.90
C PHE A 149 9.93 -2.71 -21.21
N ALA A 150 8.73 -3.27 -21.23
CA ALA A 150 8.02 -3.67 -22.43
C ALA A 150 6.79 -2.78 -22.66
N CYS A 151 6.61 -2.29 -23.88
CA CYS A 151 5.43 -1.54 -24.24
C CYS A 151 4.20 -2.47 -24.31
N ASN A 152 3.16 -2.18 -23.54
CA ASN A 152 1.95 -3.03 -23.43
C ASN A 152 1.14 -3.14 -24.74
N THR A 153 1.46 -2.32 -25.74
CA THR A 153 0.74 -2.32 -27.03
C THR A 153 1.54 -3.01 -28.14
N THR A 154 2.87 -2.92 -28.11
CA THR A 154 3.72 -3.34 -29.23
C THR A 154 4.80 -4.31 -28.86
N ASP A 155 4.95 -4.66 -27.59
CA ASP A 155 6.04 -5.47 -26.99
C ASP A 155 7.46 -4.92 -27.27
N ARG A 156 7.57 -3.67 -27.74
CA ARG A 156 8.86 -3.02 -27.95
C ARG A 156 9.56 -2.81 -26.61
N ALA A 157 10.82 -3.23 -26.55
CA ALA A 157 11.64 -2.96 -25.39
C ALA A 157 12.02 -1.47 -25.30
N LEU A 158 12.02 -0.95 -24.08
CA LEU A 158 12.52 0.36 -23.73
C LEU A 158 13.50 0.18 -22.56
N SER A 159 14.69 0.75 -22.66
CA SER A 159 15.64 0.81 -21.54
C SER A 159 15.88 2.26 -21.17
N ILE A 160 15.88 2.55 -19.86
CA ILE A 160 16.09 3.89 -19.32
C ILE A 160 17.23 3.81 -18.30
N GLU A 161 18.20 4.72 -18.40
CA GLU A 161 19.17 4.92 -17.33
C GLU A 161 18.45 5.44 -16.10
N ALA A 162 18.62 4.74 -14.98
CA ALA A 162 17.95 5.03 -13.73
C ALA A 162 18.90 4.82 -12.55
N PRO A 163 19.84 5.75 -12.31
CA PRO A 163 20.76 5.64 -11.18
C PRO A 163 20.04 5.72 -9.81
N GLY A 164 18.84 6.29 -9.76
CA GLY A 164 17.91 6.20 -8.64
C GLY A 164 16.59 5.60 -9.10
N LEU A 165 16.04 4.68 -8.32
CA LEU A 165 14.79 3.96 -8.61
C LEU A 165 13.86 4.00 -7.41
N VAL A 166 12.59 4.32 -7.63
CA VAL A 166 11.54 4.19 -6.60
C VAL A 166 10.43 3.29 -7.13
N MET A 167 10.13 2.25 -6.35
CA MET A 167 9.14 1.23 -6.69
C MET A 167 7.82 1.50 -5.97
N VAL A 168 6.81 1.97 -6.72
CA VAL A 168 5.45 2.17 -6.21
C VAL A 168 4.58 1.05 -6.78
N THR A 169 4.61 -0.12 -6.12
CA THR A 169 3.99 -1.35 -6.65
C THR A 169 2.89 -1.87 -5.71
N LEU A 170 3.02 -3.07 -5.16
CA LEU A 170 2.08 -3.58 -4.16
C LEU A 170 2.58 -3.30 -2.75
N ARG A 171 1.64 -3.37 -1.82
CA ARG A 171 1.93 -3.35 -0.39
C ARG A 171 1.77 -4.74 0.20
N ALA A 172 2.65 -5.13 1.12
CA ALA A 172 2.58 -6.36 1.88
C ALA A 172 1.90 -6.11 3.23
N PRO A 173 0.88 -6.88 3.63
CA PRO A 173 0.29 -6.80 4.96
C PRO A 173 1.33 -7.02 6.05
N MET A 174 1.36 -6.17 7.08
CA MET A 174 2.17 -6.38 8.28
C MET A 174 1.42 -7.31 9.26
N SER A 175 1.37 -8.59 8.93
CA SER A 175 0.54 -9.59 9.62
C SER A 175 1.33 -10.56 10.51
N SER A 176 2.61 -10.29 10.78
CA SER A 176 3.48 -11.17 11.58
C SER A 176 2.92 -11.43 12.99
N LEU A 177 2.42 -10.39 13.67
CA LEU A 177 1.82 -10.53 15.00
C LEU A 177 0.58 -11.43 14.96
N TYR A 178 -0.27 -11.29 13.94
CA TYR A 178 -1.44 -12.17 13.79
C TYR A 178 -1.02 -13.63 13.64
N PHE A 179 -0.09 -13.95 12.75
CA PHE A 179 0.35 -15.32 12.54
C PHE A 179 1.16 -15.87 13.71
N SER A 180 1.84 -15.03 14.47
CA SER A 180 2.48 -15.47 15.70
C SER A 180 1.48 -15.93 16.76
N LEU A 181 0.25 -15.40 16.75
CA LEU A 181 -0.85 -15.78 17.63
C LEU A 181 -1.64 -16.98 17.09
N ALA A 182 -2.03 -16.91 15.81
CA ALA A 182 -2.93 -17.88 15.18
C ALA A 182 -2.24 -19.16 14.67
N GLY A 183 -0.92 -19.18 14.53
CA GLY A 183 -0.17 -20.15 13.74
C GLY A 183 -0.20 -19.81 12.25
N GLU A 184 0.77 -20.32 11.47
CA GLU A 184 0.89 -20.00 10.04
C GLU A 184 -0.32 -20.48 9.21
N ALA A 185 -0.86 -21.67 9.55
CA ALA A 185 -2.06 -22.22 8.95
C ALA A 185 -3.33 -21.91 9.78
N GLN A 186 -3.24 -20.98 10.73
CA GLN A 186 -4.31 -20.59 11.66
C GLN A 186 -4.80 -21.74 12.56
N GLU A 187 -3.98 -22.75 12.76
CA GLU A 187 -4.30 -23.95 13.54
C GLU A 187 -4.48 -23.69 15.03
N GLN A 188 -3.96 -22.58 15.56
CA GLN A 188 -4.05 -22.23 16.97
C GLN A 188 -5.18 -21.24 17.30
N ILE A 189 -5.93 -20.79 16.28
CA ILE A 189 -6.92 -19.72 16.47
C ILE A 189 -8.03 -20.11 17.46
N ASP A 190 -8.46 -21.37 17.42
CA ASP A 190 -9.51 -21.90 18.29
C ASP A 190 -9.01 -22.20 19.72
N GLU A 191 -7.70 -22.21 19.93
CA GLU A 191 -7.07 -22.43 21.25
C GLU A 191 -6.82 -21.12 22.00
N LEU A 192 -6.98 -19.96 21.34
CA LEU A 192 -6.78 -18.67 21.97
C LEU A 192 -7.90 -18.37 22.98
N PRO A 193 -7.57 -17.73 24.12
CA PRO A 193 -8.57 -17.35 25.12
C PRO A 193 -9.42 -16.15 24.72
N PHE A 194 -9.25 -15.63 23.49
CA PHE A 194 -9.93 -14.46 22.93
C PHE A 194 -10.21 -14.64 21.45
N GLY A 195 -11.15 -13.85 20.93
CA GLY A 195 -11.36 -13.75 19.50
C GLY A 195 -10.23 -12.93 18.82
N LEU A 196 -9.71 -13.41 17.70
CA LEU A 196 -8.60 -12.77 16.97
C LEU A 196 -8.98 -12.46 15.53
N LEU A 197 -8.81 -11.19 15.10
CA LEU A 197 -9.10 -10.74 13.74
C LEU A 197 -8.02 -9.80 13.20
N ARG A 198 -7.74 -9.89 11.90
CA ARG A 198 -7.00 -8.88 11.14
C ARG A 198 -7.97 -7.92 10.48
N ILE A 199 -7.67 -6.63 10.49
CA ILE A 199 -8.50 -5.60 9.85
C ILE A 199 -7.66 -4.59 9.09
N GLY A 200 -8.29 -3.92 8.13
CA GLY A 200 -7.66 -2.90 7.29
C GLY A 200 -6.48 -3.44 6.48
N ASP A 201 -5.45 -2.63 6.32
CA ASP A 201 -4.29 -2.96 5.48
C ASP A 201 -3.48 -4.17 5.99
N CYS A 202 -3.57 -4.50 7.27
CA CYS A 202 -2.99 -5.72 7.84
C CYS A 202 -3.64 -6.99 7.26
N MET A 203 -4.88 -6.91 6.82
CA MET A 203 -5.57 -8.00 6.15
C MET A 203 -5.42 -7.91 4.63
N ALA A 204 -5.75 -6.75 4.06
CA ALA A 204 -5.73 -6.51 2.61
C ALA A 204 -5.48 -5.03 2.31
N PRO A 205 -4.23 -4.64 1.97
CA PRO A 205 -3.88 -3.27 1.66
C PRO A 205 -4.80 -2.66 0.59
N ASN A 206 -5.43 -1.53 0.90
CA ASN A 206 -6.41 -0.89 0.03
C ASN A 206 -6.49 0.63 0.31
N THR A 207 -7.56 1.28 -0.14
CA THR A 207 -7.81 2.69 0.14
C THR A 207 -8.15 2.94 1.62
N ILE A 208 -7.96 4.18 2.08
CA ILE A 208 -8.34 4.60 3.44
C ILE A 208 -9.83 4.30 3.71
N ALA A 209 -10.69 4.48 2.71
CA ALA A 209 -12.13 4.19 2.84
C ALA A 209 -12.39 2.71 3.15
N ALA A 210 -11.65 1.80 2.55
CA ALA A 210 -11.75 0.36 2.82
C ALA A 210 -11.31 0.04 4.26
N ALA A 211 -10.18 0.59 4.71
CA ALA A 211 -9.68 0.39 6.08
C ALA A 211 -10.67 0.93 7.13
N VAL A 212 -11.25 2.12 6.90
CA VAL A 212 -12.27 2.71 7.78
C VAL A 212 -13.54 1.85 7.81
N TYR A 213 -13.99 1.39 6.64
CA TYR A 213 -15.16 0.49 6.57
C TYR A 213 -14.92 -0.81 7.34
N ASP A 214 -13.73 -1.40 7.17
CA ASP A 214 -13.39 -2.68 7.81
C ASP A 214 -13.34 -2.54 9.34
N GLY A 215 -12.75 -1.45 9.86
CA GLY A 215 -12.77 -1.15 11.29
C GLY A 215 -14.19 -0.93 11.84
N HIS A 216 -15.06 -0.22 11.10
CA HIS A 216 -16.46 -0.08 11.47
C HIS A 216 -17.23 -1.40 11.46
N ARG A 217 -17.00 -2.22 10.46
CA ARG A 217 -17.60 -3.55 10.36
C ARG A 217 -17.20 -4.43 11.54
N ALA A 218 -15.89 -4.56 11.77
CA ALA A 218 -15.36 -5.36 12.87
C ALA A 218 -15.95 -4.94 14.24
N ALA A 219 -16.01 -3.62 14.50
CA ALA A 219 -16.58 -3.10 15.75
C ALA A 219 -18.08 -3.42 15.93
N ARG A 220 -18.85 -3.51 14.84
CA ARG A 220 -20.28 -3.83 14.88
C ARG A 220 -20.59 -5.32 14.90
N GLU A 221 -19.66 -6.12 14.42
CA GLU A 221 -19.78 -7.58 14.41
C GLU A 221 -19.16 -8.22 15.65
N MET A 222 -18.41 -7.47 16.45
CA MET A 222 -17.60 -7.95 17.57
C MET A 222 -18.38 -8.78 18.60
N ASP A 223 -19.59 -8.35 18.96
CA ASP A 223 -20.40 -9.05 19.97
C ASP A 223 -20.92 -10.41 19.52
N ASN A 224 -20.86 -10.67 18.21
CA ASN A 224 -21.43 -11.85 17.59
C ASN A 224 -20.37 -12.78 16.99
N TRP A 225 -19.11 -12.44 17.15
CA TRP A 225 -18.00 -13.15 16.55
C TRP A 225 -17.41 -14.17 17.51
N PRO A 226 -17.02 -15.39 17.08
CA PRO A 226 -16.89 -15.86 15.68
C PRO A 226 -18.02 -16.76 15.19
N ASP A 227 -19.27 -16.36 15.26
CA ASP A 227 -20.40 -17.18 14.77
C ASP A 227 -20.39 -17.17 13.22
N PRO A 228 -20.18 -18.33 12.54
CA PRO A 228 -20.13 -18.42 11.09
C PRO A 228 -21.47 -18.15 10.41
N ASP A 229 -22.59 -18.25 11.15
CA ASP A 229 -23.94 -18.04 10.63
C ASP A 229 -24.40 -16.57 10.65
N ILE A 230 -23.54 -15.68 11.18
CA ILE A 230 -23.87 -14.26 11.24
C ILE A 230 -23.84 -13.63 9.87
N VAL A 231 -24.95 -13.00 9.52
CA VAL A 231 -25.04 -12.16 8.33
C VAL A 231 -24.12 -10.95 8.49
N PRO A 232 -23.17 -10.74 7.59
CA PRO A 232 -22.26 -9.59 7.67
C PRO A 232 -23.04 -8.29 7.81
N PHE A 233 -22.51 -7.37 8.65
CA PHE A 233 -23.10 -6.05 8.82
C PHE A 233 -23.35 -5.38 7.47
N LYS A 234 -24.62 -5.06 7.20
CA LYS A 234 -24.99 -4.30 6.00
C LYS A 234 -24.86 -2.81 6.29
N ARG A 235 -24.16 -2.11 5.40
CA ARG A 235 -24.07 -0.66 5.46
C ARG A 235 -25.47 -0.05 5.48
N GLU A 236 -25.71 0.89 6.40
CA GLU A 236 -26.94 1.69 6.42
C GLU A 236 -27.08 2.44 5.10
N GLN A 237 -28.25 2.34 4.50
CA GLN A 237 -28.63 3.12 3.32
C GLN A 237 -29.60 4.21 3.77
N SER A 238 -29.30 5.44 3.40
CA SER A 238 -30.26 6.54 3.60
C SER A 238 -31.50 6.26 2.77
N VAL A 239 -32.64 6.09 3.42
CA VAL A 239 -33.92 6.06 2.73
C VAL A 239 -34.25 7.49 2.36
N ILE A 240 -34.13 7.82 1.09
CA ILE A 240 -34.65 9.11 0.57
C ILE A 240 -36.15 8.89 0.42
N ASP A 241 -36.94 9.44 1.36
CA ASP A 241 -38.36 9.51 1.20
C ASP A 241 -38.66 10.24 -0.11
N ARG A 242 -39.34 9.56 -1.02
CA ARG A 242 -39.81 10.18 -2.25
C ARG A 242 -40.88 11.20 -1.85
N LEU A 243 -40.52 12.47 -1.94
CA LEU A 243 -41.48 13.60 -1.88
C LEU A 243 -42.47 13.51 -3.04
#